data_83725f947738ba777b25f547fabbc0ab
#
_entry.id   83725f947738ba777b25f547fabbc0ab
#
_cell.length_a   1.000
_cell.length_b   1.000
_cell.length_c   1.000
_cell.angle_alpha   90.00
_cell.angle_beta   90.00
_cell.angle_gamma   90.00
#
_symmetry.space_group_name_H-M   'P 1'
#
loop_
_entity.id
_entity.type
_entity.pdbx_description
1 polymer ?
#
loop_
_entity_poly.entity_id
_entity_poly.type
_entity_poly.pdbx_seq_one_letter_code
_entity_poly.pdbx_strand_id
1 'polypeptide(L)'
;MVTMGAQQEIRSLLEKFQEGYIRRDVSQIDAFMELFTVDAEVIGTNGIRPGVNEWYVDRATARELVEGDWQGWGDLRLDLEAMSLHSRDGVGWVAAPATVTQVIGSENYASYLEFIKSLIDDPNLSAEQKLLHILRGGTNTVYELRRGEKFVWALRFTAVVVREGDGWKFVQVNFSFPTIYFPDVRLME
;
A
#
# COMPACT_ATOMS: atom_id res chain seq x y z
N MET A 1 4.30 -20.22 25.74
CA MET A 1 5.72 -20.03 25.37
C MET A 1 5.75 -19.95 23.85
N VAL A 2 5.92 -18.76 23.31
CA VAL A 2 6.04 -18.56 21.84
C VAL A 2 7.38 -19.15 21.45
N THR A 3 7.41 -20.11 20.56
CA THR A 3 8.64 -20.70 20.07
C THR A 3 9.40 -19.63 19.28
N MET A 4 10.68 -19.39 19.61
CA MET A 4 11.56 -18.47 18.87
C MET A 4 11.50 -18.72 17.34
N GLY A 5 11.18 -19.95 16.92
CA GLY A 5 10.97 -20.32 15.54
C GLY A 5 9.82 -19.57 14.82
N ALA A 6 8.64 -19.44 15.47
CA ALA A 6 7.49 -18.80 14.84
C ALA A 6 7.71 -17.32 14.49
N GLN A 7 8.33 -16.57 15.40
CA GLN A 7 8.66 -15.16 15.15
C GLN A 7 9.68 -14.99 14.01
N GLN A 8 10.67 -15.86 13.96
CA GLN A 8 11.67 -15.84 12.90
C GLN A 8 11.06 -16.20 11.54
N GLU A 9 10.18 -17.21 11.52
CA GLU A 9 9.45 -17.58 10.29
C GLU A 9 8.55 -16.45 9.78
N ILE A 10 7.83 -15.75 10.69
CA ILE A 10 7.00 -14.61 10.32
C ILE A 10 7.88 -13.44 9.84
N ARG A 11 9.02 -13.17 10.49
CA ARG A 11 9.98 -12.17 10.01
C ARG A 11 10.43 -12.49 8.59
N SER A 12 10.75 -13.74 8.29
CA SER A 12 11.14 -14.16 6.95
C SER A 12 10.02 -13.98 5.91
N LEU A 13 8.75 -14.16 6.32
CA LEU A 13 7.60 -13.84 5.48
C LEU A 13 7.53 -12.33 5.15
N LEU A 14 7.73 -11.47 6.17
CA LEU A 14 7.75 -10.02 5.99
C LEU A 14 8.92 -9.55 5.10
N GLU A 15 10.08 -10.17 5.24
CA GLU A 15 11.25 -9.91 4.38
C GLU A 15 10.95 -10.23 2.92
N LYS A 16 10.33 -11.39 2.65
CA LYS A 16 9.89 -11.76 1.29
C LYS A 16 8.84 -10.79 0.74
N PHE A 17 7.89 -10.38 1.58
CA PHE A 17 6.89 -9.40 1.21
C PHE A 17 7.54 -8.07 0.80
N GLN A 18 8.43 -7.53 1.63
CA GLN A 18 9.17 -6.30 1.34
C GLN A 18 10.01 -6.43 0.06
N GLU A 19 10.68 -7.58 -0.12
CA GLU A 19 11.50 -7.82 -1.30
C GLU A 19 10.67 -7.77 -2.60
N GLY A 20 9.45 -8.31 -2.59
CA GLY A 20 8.52 -8.20 -3.70
C GLY A 20 8.21 -6.75 -4.06
N TYR A 21 7.89 -5.93 -3.06
CA TYR A 21 7.62 -4.50 -3.22
C TYR A 21 8.84 -3.65 -3.60
N ILE A 22 10.06 -4.12 -3.34
CA ILE A 22 11.29 -3.46 -3.80
C ILE A 22 11.61 -3.84 -5.24
N ARG A 23 11.51 -5.13 -5.58
CA ARG A 23 11.83 -5.62 -6.94
C ARG A 23 10.77 -5.24 -7.97
N ARG A 24 9.49 -5.28 -7.58
CA ARG A 24 8.34 -4.93 -8.41
C ARG A 24 8.35 -5.60 -9.78
N ASP A 25 8.79 -6.86 -9.82
CA ASP A 25 8.81 -7.67 -11.04
C ASP A 25 7.43 -8.31 -11.26
N VAL A 26 6.62 -7.67 -12.11
CA VAL A 26 5.24 -8.11 -12.41
C VAL A 26 5.20 -9.56 -12.93
N SER A 27 6.27 -10.06 -13.55
CA SER A 27 6.34 -11.46 -13.98
C SER A 27 6.35 -12.46 -12.80
N GLN A 28 6.67 -12.00 -11.59
CA GLN A 28 6.72 -12.81 -10.37
C GLN A 28 5.50 -12.59 -9.46
N ILE A 29 4.50 -11.83 -9.91
CA ILE A 29 3.38 -11.45 -9.05
C ILE A 29 2.58 -12.66 -8.56
N ASP A 30 2.38 -13.69 -9.39
CA ASP A 30 1.65 -14.89 -9.00
C ASP A 30 2.41 -15.66 -7.90
N ALA A 31 3.74 -15.76 -8.02
CA ALA A 31 4.58 -16.36 -6.98
C ALA A 31 4.57 -15.54 -5.69
N PHE A 32 4.53 -14.20 -5.79
CA PHE A 32 4.40 -13.32 -4.65
C PHE A 32 3.04 -13.50 -3.95
N MET A 33 1.96 -13.64 -4.70
CA MET A 33 0.63 -13.84 -4.14
C MET A 33 0.48 -15.17 -3.38
N GLU A 34 1.38 -16.15 -3.58
CA GLU A 34 1.41 -17.36 -2.74
C GLU A 34 1.82 -17.09 -1.27
N LEU A 35 2.31 -15.90 -0.95
CA LEU A 35 2.50 -15.45 0.44
C LEU A 35 1.18 -15.21 1.19
N PHE A 36 0.05 -15.19 0.48
CA PHE A 36 -1.28 -14.92 1.01
C PHE A 36 -2.14 -16.19 1.03
N THR A 37 -3.09 -16.26 1.96
CA THR A 37 -4.17 -17.26 1.91
C THR A 37 -5.12 -16.97 0.75
N VAL A 38 -5.93 -17.94 0.33
CA VAL A 38 -6.90 -17.75 -0.77
C VAL A 38 -7.96 -16.70 -0.46
N ASP A 39 -8.32 -16.57 0.81
CA ASP A 39 -9.31 -15.66 1.37
C ASP A 39 -8.70 -14.41 2.03
N ALA A 40 -7.44 -14.10 1.68
CA ALA A 40 -6.74 -12.97 2.29
C ALA A 40 -7.41 -11.63 1.96
N GLU A 41 -7.55 -10.79 2.98
CA GLU A 41 -7.95 -9.40 2.81
C GLU A 41 -6.73 -8.48 2.66
N VAL A 42 -6.73 -7.66 1.63
CA VAL A 42 -5.70 -6.62 1.46
C VAL A 42 -6.37 -5.26 1.39
N ILE A 43 -6.01 -4.40 2.34
CA ILE A 43 -6.60 -3.08 2.51
C ILE A 43 -5.52 -2.04 2.22
N GLY A 44 -5.64 -1.38 1.10
CA GLY A 44 -4.82 -0.23 0.73
C GLY A 44 -5.22 1.03 1.49
N THR A 45 -4.50 2.10 1.25
CA THR A 45 -4.67 3.38 1.97
C THR A 45 -6.03 4.05 1.74
N ASN A 46 -6.72 3.70 0.66
CA ASN A 46 -8.03 4.21 0.28
C ASN A 46 -9.17 3.19 0.49
N GLY A 47 -8.90 2.05 1.12
CA GLY A 47 -9.92 1.04 1.42
C GLY A 47 -10.91 1.52 2.47
N ILE A 48 -12.21 1.65 2.12
CA ILE A 48 -13.25 2.19 3.01
C ILE A 48 -14.15 1.11 3.57
N ARG A 49 -14.42 0.08 2.78
CA ARG A 49 -15.24 -1.07 3.16
C ARG A 49 -14.97 -2.25 2.22
N PRO A 50 -15.27 -3.49 2.66
CA PRO A 50 -15.02 -4.68 1.85
C PRO A 50 -15.57 -4.57 0.42
N GLY A 51 -14.73 -4.85 -0.57
CA GLY A 51 -15.06 -4.82 -2.00
C GLY A 51 -15.20 -3.41 -2.59
N VAL A 52 -14.81 -2.36 -1.87
CA VAL A 52 -14.90 -0.97 -2.35
C VAL A 52 -13.55 -0.27 -2.25
N ASN A 53 -13.15 0.39 -3.34
CA ASN A 53 -11.84 1.01 -3.50
C ASN A 53 -10.72 -0.03 -3.29
N GLU A 54 -9.73 0.27 -2.45
CA GLU A 54 -8.58 -0.59 -2.21
C GLU A 54 -8.82 -1.62 -1.09
N TRP A 55 -10.04 -2.10 -0.85
CA TRP A 55 -10.31 -3.19 0.09
C TRP A 55 -10.69 -4.47 -0.64
N TYR A 56 -9.72 -5.30 -0.92
CA TYR A 56 -9.85 -6.56 -1.62
C TYR A 56 -10.09 -7.70 -0.64
N VAL A 57 -11.02 -8.59 -0.93
CA VAL A 57 -11.54 -9.61 0.00
C VAL A 57 -11.12 -11.04 -0.34
N ASP A 58 -10.28 -11.20 -1.33
CA ASP A 58 -9.64 -12.47 -1.68
C ASP A 58 -8.31 -12.23 -2.39
N ARG A 59 -7.48 -13.29 -2.43
CA ARG A 59 -6.14 -13.24 -3.04
C ARG A 59 -6.17 -12.88 -4.53
N ALA A 60 -7.18 -13.33 -5.26
CA ALA A 60 -7.27 -13.10 -6.69
C ALA A 60 -7.50 -11.62 -7.00
N THR A 61 -8.42 -10.99 -6.28
CA THR A 61 -8.69 -9.55 -6.41
C THR A 61 -7.60 -8.69 -5.77
N ALA A 62 -7.00 -9.12 -4.65
CA ALA A 62 -5.86 -8.44 -4.02
C ALA A 62 -4.62 -8.35 -4.94
N ARG A 63 -4.49 -9.28 -5.87
CA ARG A 63 -3.46 -9.24 -6.91
C ARG A 63 -3.50 -7.94 -7.74
N GLU A 64 -4.69 -7.41 -7.99
CA GLU A 64 -4.87 -6.16 -8.75
C GLU A 64 -4.25 -4.96 -8.01
N LEU A 65 -4.42 -4.89 -6.68
CA LEU A 65 -3.79 -3.85 -5.87
C LEU A 65 -2.25 -3.96 -5.94
N VAL A 66 -1.72 -5.17 -5.71
CA VAL A 66 -0.27 -5.39 -5.72
C VAL A 66 0.34 -5.05 -7.08
N GLU A 67 -0.33 -5.42 -8.18
CA GLU A 67 0.11 -5.09 -9.53
C GLU A 67 0.12 -3.57 -9.76
N GLY A 68 -0.92 -2.86 -9.33
CA GLY A 68 -1.00 -1.41 -9.38
C GLY A 68 0.07 -0.72 -8.55
N ASP A 69 0.31 -1.20 -7.33
CA ASP A 69 1.36 -0.70 -6.45
C ASP A 69 2.75 -0.89 -7.08
N TRP A 70 3.01 -2.06 -7.65
CA TRP A 70 4.31 -2.34 -8.27
C TRP A 70 4.58 -1.50 -9.51
N GLN A 71 3.52 -1.09 -10.22
CA GLN A 71 3.61 -0.21 -11.39
C GLN A 71 3.75 1.26 -11.03
N GLY A 72 3.11 1.72 -9.95
CA GLY A 72 2.93 3.14 -9.73
C GLY A 72 3.21 3.70 -8.33
N TRP A 73 3.29 2.85 -7.28
CA TRP A 73 3.33 3.40 -5.93
C TRP A 73 4.74 3.78 -5.45
N GLY A 74 5.74 2.93 -5.61
CA GLY A 74 7.11 3.19 -5.19
C GLY A 74 7.71 2.06 -4.35
N ASP A 75 8.92 2.30 -3.82
CA ASP A 75 9.65 1.33 -3.00
C ASP A 75 9.10 1.30 -1.58
N LEU A 76 8.42 0.22 -1.21
CA LEU A 76 7.96 -0.01 0.15
C LEU A 76 9.08 -0.62 1.00
N ARG A 77 9.32 -0.03 2.17
CA ARG A 77 10.23 -0.56 3.18
C ARG A 77 9.56 -0.62 4.54
N LEU A 78 9.60 -1.79 5.16
CA LEU A 78 9.15 -2.03 6.52
C LEU A 78 10.32 -1.83 7.50
N ASP A 79 10.09 -1.13 8.59
CA ASP A 79 11.05 -1.10 9.70
C ASP A 79 10.85 -2.35 10.56
N LEU A 80 11.52 -3.43 10.16
CA LEU A 80 11.43 -4.72 10.84
C LEU A 80 12.12 -4.73 12.21
N GLU A 81 12.97 -3.75 12.51
CA GLU A 81 13.58 -3.63 13.83
C GLU A 81 12.66 -2.95 14.84
N ALA A 82 11.85 -1.98 14.38
CA ALA A 82 10.88 -1.30 15.22
C ALA A 82 9.49 -1.96 15.22
N MET A 83 9.32 -3.11 14.55
CA MET A 83 8.03 -3.78 14.47
C MET A 83 7.60 -4.37 15.80
N SER A 84 6.29 -4.36 16.05
CA SER A 84 5.64 -5.17 17.07
C SER A 84 5.15 -6.46 16.43
N LEU A 85 5.68 -7.60 16.87
CA LEU A 85 5.34 -8.92 16.35
C LEU A 85 4.97 -9.85 17.50
N HIS A 86 3.78 -10.44 17.41
CA HIS A 86 3.28 -11.43 18.35
C HIS A 86 2.73 -12.64 17.60
N SER A 87 2.76 -13.81 18.24
CA SER A 87 2.10 -15.00 17.71
C SER A 87 1.57 -15.89 18.83
N ARG A 88 0.46 -16.55 18.57
CA ARG A 88 -0.20 -17.49 19.48
C ARG A 88 -1.04 -18.48 18.69
N ASP A 89 -0.91 -19.76 19.01
CA ASP A 89 -1.78 -20.84 18.52
C ASP A 89 -1.93 -20.85 16.97
N GLY A 90 -0.82 -20.65 16.26
CA GLY A 90 -0.82 -20.64 14.78
C GLY A 90 -1.32 -19.35 14.13
N VAL A 91 -1.58 -18.30 14.92
CA VAL A 91 -1.93 -16.97 14.44
C VAL A 91 -0.83 -15.98 14.87
N GLY A 92 -0.45 -15.09 13.97
CA GLY A 92 0.47 -13.97 14.27
C GLY A 92 -0.15 -12.63 13.87
N TRP A 93 0.26 -11.57 14.56
CA TRP A 93 -0.11 -10.20 14.18
C TRP A 93 1.10 -9.28 14.27
N VAL A 94 1.16 -8.39 13.32
CA VAL A 94 2.29 -7.49 13.10
C VAL A 94 1.80 -6.06 12.99
N ALA A 95 2.55 -5.14 13.59
CA ALA A 95 2.46 -3.72 13.30
C ALA A 95 3.88 -3.18 13.11
N ALA A 96 4.15 -2.57 11.96
CA ALA A 96 5.46 -2.02 11.63
C ALA A 96 5.35 -0.59 11.10
N PRO A 97 6.26 0.32 11.48
CA PRO A 97 6.47 1.52 10.71
C PRO A 97 6.91 1.14 9.30
N ALA A 98 6.48 1.90 8.32
CA ALA A 98 6.88 1.67 6.95
C ALA A 98 7.07 2.99 6.20
N THR A 99 7.77 2.93 5.08
CA THR A 99 7.93 4.07 4.17
C THR A 99 7.72 3.60 2.73
N VAL A 100 7.09 4.45 1.93
CA VAL A 100 7.12 4.33 0.47
C VAL A 100 7.96 5.46 -0.08
N THR A 101 8.92 5.13 -0.93
CA THR A 101 9.78 6.11 -1.60
C THR A 101 9.42 6.16 -3.07
N GLN A 102 9.03 7.33 -3.55
CA GLN A 102 8.84 7.62 -4.97
C GLN A 102 9.95 8.55 -5.47
N VAL A 103 10.35 8.35 -6.71
CA VAL A 103 11.17 9.30 -7.47
C VAL A 103 10.25 9.98 -8.45
N ILE A 104 10.10 11.29 -8.32
CA ILE A 104 9.14 12.10 -9.07
C ILE A 104 9.92 13.12 -9.91
N GLY A 105 9.78 13.08 -11.22
CA GLY A 105 10.41 14.05 -12.12
C GLY A 105 9.49 15.22 -12.48
N SER A 106 10.07 16.25 -13.09
CA SER A 106 9.31 17.44 -13.53
C SER A 106 8.25 17.14 -14.61
N GLU A 107 8.38 16.01 -15.29
CA GLU A 107 7.40 15.48 -16.25
C GLU A 107 6.03 15.21 -15.60
N ASN A 108 5.97 15.01 -14.30
CA ASN A 108 4.72 14.80 -13.58
C ASN A 108 3.78 16.01 -13.63
N TYR A 109 4.32 17.24 -13.75
CA TYR A 109 3.47 18.41 -13.98
C TYR A 109 2.72 18.32 -15.31
N ALA A 110 3.41 17.91 -16.37
CA ALA A 110 2.79 17.76 -17.68
C ALA A 110 1.75 16.63 -17.67
N SER A 111 2.08 15.48 -17.10
CA SER A 111 1.17 14.34 -16.99
C SER A 111 -0.07 14.71 -16.16
N TYR A 112 0.10 15.45 -15.06
CA TYR A 112 -1.02 15.92 -14.27
C TYR A 112 -1.92 16.89 -15.03
N LEU A 113 -1.33 17.82 -15.80
CA LEU A 113 -2.12 18.75 -16.63
C LEU A 113 -2.91 18.04 -17.73
N GLU A 114 -2.37 16.99 -18.35
CA GLU A 114 -3.13 16.16 -19.30
C GLU A 114 -4.27 15.40 -18.61
N PHE A 115 -4.03 14.87 -17.41
CA PHE A 115 -5.07 14.26 -16.59
C PHE A 115 -6.19 15.26 -16.27
N ILE A 116 -5.87 16.50 -15.87
CA ILE A 116 -6.86 17.57 -15.62
C ILE A 116 -7.71 17.87 -16.85
N LYS A 117 -7.10 17.94 -18.02
CA LYS A 117 -7.86 18.14 -19.27
C LYS A 117 -8.88 17.02 -19.48
N SER A 118 -8.47 15.76 -19.30
CA SER A 118 -9.38 14.61 -19.43
C SER A 118 -10.55 14.67 -18.45
N LEU A 119 -10.31 15.12 -17.20
CA LEU A 119 -11.35 15.29 -16.19
C LEU A 119 -12.35 16.41 -16.54
N ILE A 120 -11.84 17.54 -17.07
CA ILE A 120 -12.69 18.67 -17.46
C ILE A 120 -13.66 18.24 -18.56
N ASP A 121 -13.20 17.43 -19.50
CA ASP A 121 -13.97 16.98 -20.63
C ASP A 121 -14.88 15.78 -20.32
N ASP A 122 -14.74 15.13 -19.17
CA ASP A 122 -15.57 13.98 -18.79
C ASP A 122 -17.02 14.40 -18.47
N PRO A 123 -18.01 13.97 -19.26
CA PRO A 123 -19.41 14.32 -19.05
C PRO A 123 -20.06 13.62 -17.85
N ASN A 124 -19.44 12.57 -17.31
CA ASN A 124 -19.97 11.79 -16.19
C ASN A 124 -19.65 12.41 -14.83
N LEU A 125 -18.71 13.38 -14.79
CA LEU A 125 -18.33 14.06 -13.56
C LEU A 125 -19.08 15.38 -13.40
N SER A 126 -19.61 15.62 -12.20
CA SER A 126 -20.16 16.92 -11.81
C SER A 126 -19.04 17.98 -11.69
N ALA A 127 -19.41 19.26 -11.76
CA ALA A 127 -18.46 20.35 -11.57
C ALA A 127 -17.73 20.27 -10.21
N GLU A 128 -18.44 19.89 -9.17
CA GLU A 128 -17.86 19.69 -7.83
C GLU A 128 -16.82 18.58 -7.84
N GLN A 129 -17.12 17.41 -8.40
CA GLN A 129 -16.18 16.29 -8.51
C GLN A 129 -14.93 16.68 -9.30
N LYS A 130 -15.09 17.40 -10.42
CA LYS A 130 -13.97 17.92 -11.20
C LYS A 130 -13.07 18.83 -10.36
N LEU A 131 -13.67 19.78 -9.62
CA LEU A 131 -12.91 20.69 -8.76
C LEU A 131 -12.20 19.96 -7.62
N LEU A 132 -12.83 18.98 -6.99
CA LEU A 132 -12.19 18.15 -5.95
C LEU A 132 -10.97 17.41 -6.49
N HIS A 133 -11.06 16.79 -7.65
CA HIS A 133 -9.93 16.13 -8.30
C HIS A 133 -8.79 17.09 -8.63
N ILE A 134 -9.12 18.29 -9.15
CA ILE A 134 -8.12 19.32 -9.46
C ILE A 134 -7.39 19.79 -8.21
N LEU A 135 -8.13 20.11 -7.16
CA LEU A 135 -7.55 20.60 -5.91
C LEU A 135 -6.68 19.53 -5.26
N ARG A 136 -7.21 18.33 -5.11
CA ARG A 136 -6.52 17.22 -4.45
C ARG A 136 -5.25 16.83 -5.19
N GLY A 137 -5.36 16.51 -6.48
CA GLY A 137 -4.22 16.08 -7.27
C GLY A 137 -3.20 17.20 -7.48
N GLY A 138 -3.66 18.43 -7.74
CA GLY A 138 -2.78 19.59 -7.92
C GLY A 138 -1.99 19.93 -6.68
N THR A 139 -2.61 19.88 -5.51
CA THR A 139 -1.92 20.11 -4.24
C THR A 139 -0.84 19.05 -4.01
N ASN A 140 -1.17 17.77 -4.18
CA ASN A 140 -0.21 16.68 -4.05
C ASN A 140 0.97 16.85 -5.01
N THR A 141 0.69 17.02 -6.30
CA THR A 141 1.74 17.14 -7.33
C THR A 141 2.70 18.31 -7.02
N VAL A 142 2.17 19.48 -6.64
CA VAL A 142 3.01 20.64 -6.31
C VAL A 142 3.81 20.42 -5.04
N TYR A 143 3.21 19.82 -3.99
CA TYR A 143 3.93 19.54 -2.74
C TYR A 143 5.03 18.51 -2.93
N GLU A 144 4.77 17.46 -3.67
CA GLU A 144 5.75 16.41 -3.94
C GLU A 144 6.94 16.95 -4.72
N LEU A 145 6.68 17.66 -5.82
CA LEU A 145 7.75 18.22 -6.64
C LEU A 145 8.55 19.32 -5.94
N ARG A 146 7.96 20.08 -5.01
CA ARG A 146 8.69 21.08 -4.20
C ARG A 146 9.61 20.45 -3.16
N ARG A 147 9.37 19.22 -2.76
CA ARG A 147 10.23 18.48 -1.82
C ARG A 147 11.44 17.85 -2.47
N GLY A 148 11.52 17.88 -3.80
CA GLY A 148 12.61 17.35 -4.60
C GLY A 148 12.24 16.02 -5.27
N GLU A 149 13.19 15.49 -6.03
CA GLU A 149 13.00 14.29 -6.85
C GLU A 149 12.66 13.03 -6.05
N LYS A 150 13.00 12.99 -4.74
CA LYS A 150 12.77 11.86 -3.87
C LYS A 150 11.77 12.22 -2.79
N PHE A 151 10.61 11.60 -2.84
CA PHE A 151 9.56 11.75 -1.86
C PHE A 151 9.41 10.49 -1.01
N VAL A 152 9.34 10.66 0.31
CA VAL A 152 9.21 9.55 1.27
C VAL A 152 7.92 9.71 2.07
N TRP A 153 7.00 8.79 1.88
CA TRP A 153 5.74 8.70 2.63
C TRP A 153 5.91 7.80 3.84
N ALA A 154 5.67 8.31 5.03
CA ALA A 154 5.58 7.48 6.22
C ALA A 154 4.19 6.86 6.32
N LEU A 155 4.11 5.56 6.59
CA LEU A 155 2.87 4.82 6.78
C LEU A 155 3.00 3.76 7.86
N ARG A 156 1.88 3.16 8.23
CA ARG A 156 1.81 1.99 9.09
C ARG A 156 1.42 0.79 8.26
N PHE A 157 2.16 -0.27 8.44
CA PHE A 157 1.83 -1.59 7.95
C PHE A 157 1.31 -2.42 9.12
N THR A 158 0.14 -3.04 8.96
CA THR A 158 -0.35 -4.04 9.89
C THR A 158 -0.75 -5.29 9.14
N ALA A 159 -0.51 -6.45 9.75
CA ALA A 159 -0.86 -7.72 9.14
C ALA A 159 -1.30 -8.74 10.19
N VAL A 160 -2.19 -9.62 9.77
CA VAL A 160 -2.49 -10.89 10.46
C VAL A 160 -1.98 -12.01 9.57
N VAL A 161 -1.24 -12.94 10.18
CA VAL A 161 -0.71 -14.12 9.50
C VAL A 161 -1.19 -15.39 10.18
N VAL A 162 -1.37 -16.44 9.41
CA VAL A 162 -1.77 -17.76 9.92
C VAL A 162 -0.80 -18.81 9.45
N ARG A 163 -0.65 -19.88 10.25
CA ARG A 163 0.12 -21.04 9.85
C ARG A 163 -0.73 -21.94 8.95
N GLU A 164 -0.31 -22.11 7.71
CA GLU A 164 -0.96 -22.96 6.73
C GLU A 164 0.06 -23.95 6.17
N GLY A 165 -0.17 -25.26 6.42
CA GLY A 165 0.82 -26.29 6.09
C GLY A 165 2.14 -26.05 6.81
N ASP A 166 3.22 -26.01 6.04
CA ASP A 166 4.59 -25.87 6.58
C ASP A 166 5.05 -24.40 6.73
N GLY A 167 4.20 -23.42 6.42
CA GLY A 167 4.58 -22.01 6.40
C GLY A 167 3.57 -21.05 7.01
N TRP A 168 3.96 -19.80 7.04
CA TRP A 168 3.08 -18.69 7.41
C TRP A 168 2.61 -17.97 6.16
N LYS A 169 1.33 -17.55 6.17
CA LYS A 169 0.72 -16.77 5.10
C LYS A 169 -0.03 -15.57 5.66
N PHE A 170 -0.10 -14.49 4.89
CA PHE A 170 -0.95 -13.35 5.21
C PHE A 170 -2.42 -13.72 5.01
N VAL A 171 -3.23 -13.49 6.04
CA VAL A 171 -4.70 -13.53 5.95
C VAL A 171 -5.28 -12.13 5.90
N GLN A 172 -4.58 -11.14 6.42
CA GLN A 172 -4.93 -9.73 6.28
C GLN A 172 -3.68 -8.87 6.24
N VAL A 173 -3.69 -7.88 5.34
CA VAL A 173 -2.68 -6.82 5.26
C VAL A 173 -3.42 -5.48 5.18
N ASN A 174 -2.96 -4.48 5.91
CA ASN A 174 -3.49 -3.14 5.87
C ASN A 174 -2.37 -2.10 5.83
N PHE A 175 -2.51 -1.15 4.92
CA PHE A 175 -1.68 0.05 4.82
C PHE A 175 -2.47 1.26 5.30
N SER A 176 -1.87 2.09 6.15
CA SER A 176 -2.54 3.31 6.62
C SER A 176 -1.57 4.46 6.81
N PHE A 177 -1.97 5.65 6.37
CA PHE A 177 -1.23 6.87 6.65
C PHE A 177 -1.56 7.44 8.03
N PRO A 178 -0.57 8.00 8.75
CA PRO A 178 -0.85 8.80 9.95
C PRO A 178 -1.49 10.12 9.53
N THR A 179 -2.61 10.49 10.12
CA THR A 179 -3.26 11.80 9.94
C THR A 179 -2.77 12.77 11.01
N ILE A 180 -1.48 13.14 10.97
CA ILE A 180 -0.86 13.94 12.04
C ILE A 180 -0.84 15.44 11.72
N TYR A 181 -0.87 15.81 10.45
CA TYR A 181 -0.76 17.20 10.02
C TYR A 181 -2.02 17.68 9.32
N PHE A 182 -2.47 18.87 9.73
CA PHE A 182 -3.56 19.57 9.09
C PHE A 182 -3.04 20.84 8.41
N PRO A 183 -3.49 21.21 7.22
CA PRO A 183 -4.32 20.42 6.32
C PRO A 183 -3.49 19.33 5.62
N ASP A 184 -3.81 18.09 5.89
CA ASP A 184 -3.32 16.98 5.09
C ASP A 184 -4.25 16.85 3.88
N VAL A 185 -3.70 16.51 2.73
CA VAL A 185 -4.48 16.33 1.50
C VAL A 185 -5.60 15.31 1.68
N ARG A 186 -5.38 14.29 2.50
CA ARG A 186 -6.39 13.28 2.84
C ARG A 186 -7.56 13.81 3.66
N LEU A 187 -7.38 14.93 4.34
CA LEU A 187 -8.47 15.60 5.06
C LEU A 187 -9.34 16.49 4.17
N MET A 188 -8.96 16.60 2.90
CA MET A 188 -9.74 17.26 1.86
C MET A 188 -10.63 16.28 1.09
N GLU A 189 -10.63 15.00 1.51
CA GLU A 189 -11.44 13.94 0.91
C GLU A 189 -12.88 13.93 1.42
#